data_f0ef53c903eafc67a6f8862113568571
#
_entry.id   f0ef53c903eafc67a6f8862113568571
#
_cell.length_a   1.000
_cell.length_b   1.000
_cell.length_c   1.000
_cell.angle_alpha   90.00
_cell.angle_beta   90.00
_cell.angle_gamma   90.00
#
_symmetry.space_group_name_H-M   'P 1'
#
loop_
_entity.id
_entity.type
_entity.pdbx_description
1 polymer ?
#
loop_
_entity_poly.entity_id
_entity_poly.type
_entity_poly.pdbx_seq_one_letter_code
_entity_poly.pdbx_strand_id
1 'polypeptide(L)'
;MISFAATGDSLIIDRLPHGKGVDSIREYLSNADVRFTNLETVIIDKDCFANTFCGGAYVWSPSYVLDELQKLGFNLYSWANNHTMDFSYNGLNSTIKNLKERNMIYAGAGSSLYEASMPAFLNTQGGRVALLSQASLYNSQRGARAGDPHDAFPARPGLNLLRYNVEYIVTEEQMNVLRDVVTKTDMDADDALGIAQGFVQSSPDDILDFDGVKLRLGNSNGRMTYPDERDMLRMERHIKAALMNSDYAIVSIHSHQMKGRNENEPDFFLEEYAHRCIDAGASAVIGSGTHLLRGIEIYKNRPIFYSLGNFIFQSRFASRIPADTIESRGYNPEHYGAEAMFIHSKIPQGAMGKNSIYYRSVIPYWEIKNGKLLKLILLPIKLGFSNGPYNVNGCPQTAEPSLIYDEIVSASKSYGTKFEVKGNIIEVKI
;
A
#
# COMPACT_ATOMS: atom_id res chain seq x y z
N MET A 1 -19.06 -12.70 18.41
CA MET A 1 -17.82 -11.89 18.66
C MET A 1 -16.76 -12.45 17.76
N ILE A 2 -16.03 -11.59 17.10
CA ILE A 2 -14.92 -11.96 16.22
C ILE A 2 -13.70 -11.11 16.58
N SER A 3 -12.53 -11.70 16.47
CA SER A 3 -11.24 -11.07 16.75
C SER A 3 -10.37 -10.98 15.49
N PHE A 4 -9.63 -9.89 15.38
CA PHE A 4 -8.76 -9.58 14.25
C PHE A 4 -7.35 -9.26 14.75
N ALA A 5 -6.35 -9.66 14.00
CA ALA A 5 -5.00 -9.14 14.10
C ALA A 5 -4.52 -8.76 12.70
N ALA A 6 -3.84 -7.63 12.57
CA ALA A 6 -3.34 -7.18 11.28
C ALA A 6 -1.87 -6.77 11.37
N THR A 7 -1.15 -6.97 10.29
CA THR A 7 0.21 -6.49 10.12
C THR A 7 0.32 -5.65 8.84
N GLY A 8 1.38 -4.83 8.77
CA GLY A 8 1.70 -4.06 7.58
C GLY A 8 2.38 -4.91 6.49
N ASP A 9 3.39 -4.33 5.88
CA ASP A 9 4.05 -4.86 4.69
C ASP A 9 4.96 -6.04 5.00
N SER A 10 4.74 -7.14 4.28
CA SER A 10 5.56 -8.34 4.31
C SER A 10 6.42 -8.43 3.04
N LEU A 11 7.57 -7.69 3.05
CA LEU A 11 8.63 -7.87 2.05
C LEU A 11 9.52 -9.02 2.50
N ILE A 12 9.06 -10.23 2.23
CA ILE A 12 9.72 -11.47 2.60
C ILE A 12 10.37 -12.10 1.38
N ILE A 13 11.69 -12.30 1.40
CA ILE A 13 12.46 -12.88 0.29
C ILE A 13 13.14 -14.22 0.63
N ASP A 14 13.19 -14.54 1.93
CA ASP A 14 13.84 -15.75 2.42
C ASP A 14 13.13 -16.26 3.68
N ARG A 15 13.55 -17.43 4.16
CA ARG A 15 13.03 -18.07 5.36
C ARG A 15 13.16 -17.16 6.58
N LEU A 16 12.17 -17.25 7.46
CA LEU A 16 12.24 -16.59 8.75
C LEU A 16 13.12 -17.38 9.72
N PRO A 17 13.84 -16.71 10.63
CA PRO A 17 14.63 -17.39 11.64
C PRO A 17 13.75 -18.15 12.61
N HIS A 18 14.24 -19.31 13.06
CA HIS A 18 13.63 -20.01 14.18
C HIS A 18 14.05 -19.35 15.50
N GLY A 19 13.11 -19.20 16.45
CA GLY A 19 13.43 -18.73 17.80
C GLY A 19 12.36 -17.83 18.42
N LYS A 20 12.62 -17.46 19.69
CA LYS A 20 11.64 -16.79 20.56
C LYS A 20 10.96 -15.56 19.95
N GLY A 21 11.66 -14.77 19.13
CA GLY A 21 11.09 -13.55 18.54
C GLY A 21 9.92 -13.84 17.61
N VAL A 22 10.13 -14.72 16.62
CA VAL A 22 9.10 -15.13 15.66
C VAL A 22 8.02 -15.99 16.34
N ASP A 23 8.39 -16.84 17.27
CA ASP A 23 7.45 -17.70 18.01
C ASP A 23 6.47 -16.87 18.86
N SER A 24 6.94 -15.82 19.55
CA SER A 24 6.06 -14.92 20.32
C SER A 24 5.07 -14.16 19.42
N ILE A 25 5.49 -13.77 18.21
CA ILE A 25 4.60 -13.15 17.22
C ILE A 25 3.53 -14.16 16.76
N ARG A 26 3.92 -15.40 16.47
CA ARG A 26 2.99 -16.46 16.08
C ARG A 26 1.96 -16.72 17.19
N GLU A 27 2.41 -16.82 18.44
CA GLU A 27 1.52 -16.99 19.60
C GLU A 27 0.54 -15.82 19.72
N TYR A 28 1.01 -14.58 19.60
CA TYR A 28 0.14 -13.42 19.63
C TYR A 28 -0.91 -13.45 18.52
N LEU A 29 -0.50 -13.71 17.26
CA LEU A 29 -1.41 -13.81 16.13
C LEU A 29 -2.44 -14.93 16.31
N SER A 30 -2.09 -16.04 16.94
CA SER A 30 -2.99 -17.18 17.15
C SER A 30 -4.21 -16.86 18.02
N ASN A 31 -4.21 -15.75 18.76
CA ASN A 31 -5.36 -15.29 19.54
C ASN A 31 -6.48 -14.66 18.69
N ALA A 32 -6.22 -14.39 17.41
CA ALA A 32 -7.20 -13.78 16.51
C ALA A 32 -7.82 -14.81 15.57
N ASP A 33 -9.13 -14.65 15.27
CA ASP A 33 -9.83 -15.43 14.25
C ASP A 33 -9.33 -15.07 12.84
N VAL A 34 -9.11 -13.78 12.60
CA VAL A 34 -8.63 -13.21 11.34
C VAL A 34 -7.22 -12.67 11.53
N ARG A 35 -6.28 -13.16 10.72
CA ARG A 35 -4.86 -12.79 10.75
C ARG A 35 -4.44 -12.31 9.39
N PHE A 36 -4.33 -10.99 9.27
CA PHE A 36 -4.11 -10.28 8.01
C PHE A 36 -2.66 -9.81 7.85
N THR A 37 -2.16 -9.87 6.61
CA THR A 37 -0.91 -9.20 6.20
C THR A 37 -1.00 -8.71 4.74
N ASN A 38 -0.21 -7.68 4.39
CA ASN A 38 0.03 -7.30 3.00
C ASN A 38 1.23 -8.09 2.44
N LEU A 39 1.01 -8.88 1.39
CA LEU A 39 2.07 -9.59 0.67
C LEU A 39 2.72 -8.63 -0.33
N GLU A 40 3.81 -8.00 0.05
CA GLU A 40 4.48 -6.97 -0.76
C GLU A 40 5.67 -7.55 -1.53
N THR A 41 5.38 -8.52 -2.38
CA THR A 41 6.35 -9.17 -3.26
C THR A 41 5.66 -9.90 -4.41
N VAL A 42 6.42 -10.22 -5.44
CA VAL A 42 6.01 -11.11 -6.53
C VAL A 42 6.61 -12.49 -6.29
N ILE A 43 5.82 -13.54 -6.41
CA ILE A 43 6.30 -14.93 -6.25
C ILE A 43 6.69 -15.50 -7.58
N ILE A 44 7.99 -15.80 -7.74
CA ILE A 44 8.58 -16.30 -8.99
C ILE A 44 9.45 -17.50 -8.70
N ASP A 45 9.08 -18.67 -9.24
CA ASP A 45 9.88 -19.89 -9.19
C ASP A 45 10.62 -20.16 -10.52
N LYS A 46 10.28 -19.40 -11.57
CA LYS A 46 10.88 -19.48 -12.91
C LYS A 46 11.23 -18.10 -13.41
N ASP A 47 12.02 -18.03 -14.45
CA ASP A 47 12.39 -16.77 -15.05
C ASP A 47 11.16 -16.03 -15.60
N CYS A 48 10.99 -14.81 -15.12
CA CYS A 48 10.02 -13.83 -15.58
C CYS A 48 10.78 -12.58 -15.98
N PHE A 49 10.37 -11.93 -17.06
CA PHE A 49 10.95 -10.63 -17.41
C PHE A 49 10.37 -9.53 -16.52
N ALA A 50 11.22 -8.56 -16.21
CA ALA A 50 10.82 -7.39 -15.46
C ALA A 50 9.87 -6.52 -16.29
N ASN A 51 8.99 -5.77 -15.61
CA ASN A 51 8.18 -4.74 -16.26
C ASN A 51 9.04 -3.50 -16.54
N THR A 52 8.55 -2.59 -17.38
CA THR A 52 9.16 -1.28 -17.65
C THR A 52 9.03 -0.31 -16.48
N PHE A 53 8.28 -0.66 -15.46
CA PHE A 53 8.14 0.07 -14.20
C PHE A 53 8.15 -0.92 -13.01
N CYS A 54 8.50 -0.42 -11.84
CA CYS A 54 8.47 -1.20 -10.61
C CYS A 54 8.03 -0.34 -9.40
N GLY A 55 7.85 -0.98 -8.27
CA GLY A 55 7.47 -0.36 -7.00
C GLY A 55 8.55 0.48 -6.32
N GLY A 56 9.59 0.89 -7.04
CA GLY A 56 10.76 1.60 -6.52
C GLY A 56 12.03 0.74 -6.58
N ALA A 57 11.88 -0.56 -6.44
CA ALA A 57 12.85 -1.60 -6.74
C ALA A 57 12.09 -2.83 -7.25
N TYR A 58 12.76 -3.75 -7.97
CA TYR A 58 12.15 -5.01 -8.40
C TYR A 58 12.20 -6.01 -7.25
N VAL A 59 11.03 -6.30 -6.66
CA VAL A 59 10.90 -7.21 -5.52
C VAL A 59 10.31 -8.53 -5.96
N TRP A 60 11.05 -9.62 -5.71
CA TRP A 60 10.59 -10.97 -6.00
C TRP A 60 11.02 -11.96 -4.92
N SER A 61 10.31 -13.05 -4.82
CA SER A 61 10.54 -14.07 -3.79
C SER A 61 10.27 -15.46 -4.33
N PRO A 62 11.00 -16.49 -3.88
CA PRO A 62 10.69 -17.88 -4.17
C PRO A 62 9.42 -18.31 -3.43
N SER A 63 8.69 -19.28 -3.97
CA SER A 63 7.37 -19.67 -3.47
C SER A 63 7.34 -20.19 -2.03
N TYR A 64 8.46 -20.72 -1.52
CA TYR A 64 8.53 -21.21 -0.15
C TYR A 64 8.33 -20.13 0.93
N VAL A 65 8.46 -18.84 0.59
CA VAL A 65 8.18 -17.75 1.55
C VAL A 65 6.71 -17.68 1.93
N LEU A 66 5.81 -18.14 1.06
CA LEU A 66 4.39 -18.25 1.37
C LEU A 66 4.14 -19.26 2.50
N ASP A 67 4.93 -20.34 2.55
CA ASP A 67 4.85 -21.33 3.63
C ASP A 67 5.30 -20.72 4.97
N GLU A 68 6.25 -19.78 4.95
CA GLU A 68 6.67 -19.05 6.16
C GLU A 68 5.54 -18.15 6.69
N LEU A 69 4.82 -17.46 5.80
CA LEU A 69 3.66 -16.65 6.20
C LEU A 69 2.51 -17.51 6.75
N GLN A 70 2.26 -18.69 6.15
CA GLN A 70 1.29 -19.65 6.69
C GLN A 70 1.71 -20.21 8.05
N LYS A 71 3.00 -20.48 8.27
CA LYS A 71 3.54 -20.91 9.57
C LYS A 71 3.39 -19.85 10.67
N LEU A 72 3.42 -18.56 10.31
CA LEU A 72 3.09 -17.47 11.23
C LEU A 72 1.61 -17.44 11.60
N GLY A 73 0.78 -18.15 10.84
CA GLY A 73 -0.64 -18.30 11.10
C GLY A 73 -1.52 -17.34 10.29
N PHE A 74 -0.99 -16.57 9.36
CA PHE A 74 -1.81 -15.71 8.50
C PHE A 74 -2.82 -16.52 7.70
N ASN A 75 -4.05 -16.01 7.59
CA ASN A 75 -5.15 -16.65 6.89
C ASN A 75 -5.88 -15.71 5.91
N LEU A 76 -5.43 -14.44 5.82
CA LEU A 76 -6.01 -13.44 4.93
C LEU A 76 -4.92 -12.49 4.42
N TYR A 77 -4.86 -12.29 3.09
CA TYR A 77 -3.75 -11.59 2.45
C TYR A 77 -4.25 -10.50 1.52
N SER A 78 -3.75 -9.26 1.65
CA SER A 78 -3.85 -8.31 0.55
C SER A 78 -2.69 -8.50 -0.42
N TRP A 79 -2.97 -8.33 -1.72
CA TRP A 79 -1.95 -8.37 -2.75
C TRP A 79 -2.26 -7.35 -3.87
N ALA A 80 -2.71 -6.14 -3.47
CA ALA A 80 -2.71 -4.96 -4.31
C ALA A 80 -1.70 -3.99 -3.74
N ASN A 81 -0.52 -3.89 -4.35
CA ASN A 81 0.55 -2.99 -3.94
C ASN A 81 1.42 -2.58 -5.14
N ASN A 82 2.40 -1.70 -4.93
CA ASN A 82 3.29 -1.18 -5.96
C ASN A 82 4.17 -2.25 -6.61
N HIS A 83 4.44 -3.36 -5.91
CA HIS A 83 5.27 -4.47 -6.41
C HIS A 83 4.50 -5.56 -7.17
N THR A 84 3.16 -5.58 -7.12
CA THR A 84 2.34 -6.63 -7.73
C THR A 84 2.66 -6.89 -9.21
N MET A 85 3.09 -5.86 -9.95
CA MET A 85 3.39 -5.93 -11.38
C MET A 85 4.87 -5.77 -11.73
N ASP A 86 5.78 -5.85 -10.79
CA ASP A 86 7.24 -5.69 -11.02
C ASP A 86 7.78 -6.62 -12.12
N PHE A 87 7.20 -7.81 -12.25
CA PHE A 87 7.58 -8.82 -13.25
C PHE A 87 6.44 -9.09 -14.24
N SER A 88 5.75 -8.03 -14.64
CA SER A 88 4.73 -8.05 -15.68
C SER A 88 3.65 -9.13 -15.45
N TYR A 89 2.97 -9.54 -16.49
CA TYR A 89 1.89 -10.54 -16.43
C TYR A 89 2.39 -11.93 -16.04
N ASN A 90 3.63 -12.28 -16.37
CA ASN A 90 4.18 -13.57 -16.00
C ASN A 90 4.40 -13.69 -14.49
N GLY A 91 4.94 -12.63 -13.85
CA GLY A 91 5.07 -12.56 -12.40
C GLY A 91 3.72 -12.55 -11.69
N LEU A 92 2.75 -11.79 -12.21
CA LEU A 92 1.38 -11.79 -11.71
C LEU A 92 0.78 -13.21 -11.73
N ASN A 93 0.83 -13.88 -12.88
CA ASN A 93 0.26 -15.22 -13.05
C ASN A 93 0.99 -16.28 -12.20
N SER A 94 2.32 -16.17 -12.07
CA SER A 94 3.12 -17.03 -11.18
C SER A 94 2.67 -16.88 -9.72
N THR A 95 2.47 -15.65 -9.26
CA THR A 95 2.01 -15.38 -7.88
C THR A 95 0.60 -15.92 -7.67
N ILE A 96 -0.35 -15.64 -8.57
CA ILE A 96 -1.72 -16.16 -8.49
C ILE A 96 -1.74 -17.68 -8.40
N LYS A 97 -0.94 -18.35 -9.22
CA LYS A 97 -0.82 -19.81 -9.20
C LYS A 97 -0.34 -20.30 -7.84
N ASN A 98 0.75 -19.74 -7.33
CA ASN A 98 1.35 -20.14 -6.06
C ASN A 98 0.41 -19.91 -4.85
N LEU A 99 -0.34 -18.81 -4.85
CA LEU A 99 -1.36 -18.53 -3.83
C LEU A 99 -2.51 -19.54 -3.88
N LYS A 100 -3.01 -19.85 -5.08
CA LYS A 100 -4.10 -20.84 -5.28
C LYS A 100 -3.67 -22.25 -4.90
N GLU A 101 -2.47 -22.68 -5.27
CA GLU A 101 -1.94 -24.02 -4.93
C GLU A 101 -1.82 -24.22 -3.41
N ARG A 102 -1.63 -23.14 -2.64
CA ARG A 102 -1.55 -23.17 -1.17
C ARG A 102 -2.89 -22.85 -0.49
N ASN A 103 -3.98 -22.72 -1.24
CA ASN A 103 -5.31 -22.33 -0.74
C ASN A 103 -5.27 -21.03 0.08
N MET A 104 -4.40 -20.10 -0.27
CA MET A 104 -4.30 -18.80 0.40
C MET A 104 -5.45 -17.89 -0.06
N ILE A 105 -6.12 -17.26 0.90
CA ILE A 105 -7.24 -16.34 0.65
C ILE A 105 -6.68 -14.93 0.47
N TYR A 106 -6.72 -14.41 -0.75
CA TYR A 106 -6.15 -13.11 -1.10
C TYR A 106 -7.12 -12.26 -1.92
N ALA A 107 -6.93 -10.94 -1.90
CA ALA A 107 -7.67 -9.98 -2.70
C ALA A 107 -6.76 -8.91 -3.30
N GLY A 108 -7.20 -8.26 -4.37
CA GLY A 108 -6.61 -7.04 -4.91
C GLY A 108 -5.96 -7.16 -6.27
N ALA A 109 -5.74 -8.37 -6.79
CA ALA A 109 -5.19 -8.60 -8.13
C ALA A 109 -5.93 -9.76 -8.82
N GLY A 110 -5.97 -9.74 -10.15
CA GLY A 110 -6.68 -10.73 -10.93
C GLY A 110 -6.47 -10.60 -12.44
N SER A 111 -7.14 -11.45 -13.21
CA SER A 111 -7.09 -11.50 -14.67
C SER A 111 -7.90 -10.40 -15.34
N SER A 112 -8.74 -9.69 -14.60
CA SER A 112 -9.55 -8.55 -15.02
C SER A 112 -9.74 -7.58 -13.86
N LEU A 113 -10.25 -6.37 -14.11
CA LEU A 113 -10.60 -5.43 -13.06
C LEU A 113 -11.75 -5.96 -12.19
N TYR A 114 -12.70 -6.67 -12.80
CA TYR A 114 -13.76 -7.36 -12.08
C TYR A 114 -13.17 -8.33 -11.05
N GLU A 115 -12.32 -9.28 -11.48
CA GLU A 115 -11.68 -10.25 -10.57
C GLU A 115 -10.80 -9.57 -9.52
N ALA A 116 -9.97 -8.60 -9.91
CA ALA A 116 -9.10 -7.86 -8.99
C ALA A 116 -9.87 -7.06 -7.92
N SER A 117 -11.12 -6.68 -8.22
CA SER A 117 -11.98 -5.90 -7.31
C SER A 117 -12.88 -6.77 -6.43
N MET A 118 -12.99 -8.07 -6.73
CA MET A 118 -13.88 -8.97 -5.98
C MET A 118 -13.39 -9.18 -4.55
N PRO A 119 -14.33 -9.29 -3.57
CA PRO A 119 -13.98 -9.65 -2.21
C PRO A 119 -13.51 -11.10 -2.12
N ALA A 120 -12.51 -11.35 -1.30
CA ALA A 120 -12.12 -12.69 -0.87
C ALA A 120 -12.76 -12.99 0.48
N PHE A 121 -13.23 -14.23 0.68
CA PHE A 121 -14.02 -14.61 1.86
C PHE A 121 -13.29 -15.62 2.72
N LEU A 122 -13.19 -15.31 4.02
CA LEU A 122 -12.66 -16.18 5.07
C LEU A 122 -13.81 -16.59 6.01
N ASN A 123 -14.02 -17.90 6.21
CA ASN A 123 -14.93 -18.40 7.22
C ASN A 123 -14.16 -18.63 8.53
N THR A 124 -14.67 -18.09 9.64
CA THR A 124 -14.15 -18.28 10.98
C THR A 124 -15.26 -18.73 11.93
N GLN A 125 -14.91 -19.12 13.15
CA GLN A 125 -15.91 -19.40 14.17
C GLN A 125 -16.68 -18.16 14.62
N GLY A 126 -16.04 -16.98 14.53
CA GLY A 126 -16.65 -15.68 14.88
C GLY A 126 -17.55 -15.08 13.81
N GLY A 127 -17.58 -15.65 12.60
CA GLY A 127 -18.33 -15.20 11.45
C GLY A 127 -17.53 -15.25 10.14
N ARG A 128 -18.20 -14.92 9.04
CA ARG A 128 -17.60 -14.82 7.72
C ARG A 128 -17.09 -13.40 7.45
N VAL A 129 -15.85 -13.28 7.02
CA VAL A 129 -15.19 -12.00 6.75
C VAL A 129 -14.88 -11.88 5.26
N ALA A 130 -15.20 -10.72 4.68
CA ALA A 130 -14.79 -10.34 3.35
C ALA A 130 -13.56 -9.42 3.43
N LEU A 131 -12.55 -9.68 2.61
CA LEU A 131 -11.43 -8.77 2.35
C LEU A 131 -11.59 -8.14 0.98
N LEU A 132 -11.53 -6.82 0.93
CA LEU A 132 -11.37 -6.04 -0.29
C LEU A 132 -10.00 -5.36 -0.23
N SER A 133 -9.25 -5.40 -1.33
CA SER A 133 -7.92 -4.81 -1.37
C SER A 133 -7.77 -3.90 -2.58
N GLN A 134 -7.11 -2.77 -2.37
CA GLN A 134 -6.85 -1.77 -3.38
C GLN A 134 -5.45 -1.15 -3.17
N ALA A 135 -4.84 -0.62 -4.24
CA ALA A 135 -3.61 0.16 -4.13
C ALA A 135 -3.79 1.52 -4.79
N SER A 136 -3.12 2.52 -4.25
CA SER A 136 -2.94 3.80 -4.91
C SER A 136 -1.47 3.97 -5.27
N LEU A 137 -1.19 4.16 -6.57
CA LEU A 137 0.15 4.18 -7.12
C LEU A 137 0.46 5.52 -7.78
N TYR A 138 1.74 5.85 -7.94
CA TYR A 138 2.18 7.01 -8.71
C TYR A 138 1.83 6.87 -10.19
N ASN A 139 1.76 8.00 -10.90
CA ASN A 139 1.36 8.05 -12.31
C ASN A 139 2.17 7.11 -13.20
N SER A 140 3.48 7.00 -12.97
CA SER A 140 4.37 6.09 -13.70
C SER A 140 4.00 4.60 -13.57
N GLN A 141 3.22 4.24 -12.57
CA GLN A 141 2.82 2.86 -12.29
C GLN A 141 1.34 2.59 -12.62
N ARG A 142 0.63 3.56 -13.21
CA ARG A 142 -0.81 3.40 -13.54
C ARG A 142 -1.09 2.26 -14.52
N GLY A 143 -0.10 1.83 -15.30
CA GLY A 143 -0.19 0.65 -16.16
C GLY A 143 -0.44 -0.67 -15.41
N ALA A 144 -0.20 -0.72 -14.10
CA ALA A 144 -0.51 -1.88 -13.26
C ALA A 144 -2.02 -2.16 -13.10
N ARG A 145 -2.89 -1.19 -13.43
CA ARG A 145 -4.34 -1.34 -13.28
C ARG A 145 -4.89 -2.44 -14.19
N ALA A 146 -5.66 -3.36 -13.61
CA ALA A 146 -6.44 -4.32 -14.39
C ALA A 146 -7.51 -3.63 -15.25
N GLY A 147 -7.93 -4.27 -16.33
CA GLY A 147 -8.99 -3.80 -17.23
C GLY A 147 -10.00 -4.90 -17.51
N ASP A 148 -11.28 -4.53 -17.61
CA ASP A 148 -12.33 -5.46 -18.03
C ASP A 148 -12.33 -5.62 -19.55
N PRO A 149 -12.89 -6.73 -20.09
CA PRO A 149 -13.02 -6.91 -21.51
C PRO A 149 -14.04 -5.90 -22.07
N HIS A 150 -13.79 -5.45 -23.29
CA HIS A 150 -14.71 -4.59 -24.02
C HIS A 150 -14.65 -4.88 -25.51
N ASP A 151 -15.81 -5.02 -26.18
CA ASP A 151 -15.92 -5.44 -27.57
C ASP A 151 -15.07 -6.69 -27.88
N ALA A 152 -14.15 -6.61 -28.84
CA ALA A 152 -13.25 -7.69 -29.23
C ALA A 152 -11.96 -7.73 -28.38
N PHE A 153 -11.75 -6.78 -27.45
CA PHE A 153 -10.54 -6.72 -26.62
C PHE A 153 -10.72 -7.57 -25.37
N PRO A 154 -9.79 -8.49 -25.08
CA PRO A 154 -9.81 -9.28 -23.86
C PRO A 154 -9.55 -8.41 -22.62
N ALA A 155 -9.89 -8.94 -21.45
CA ALA A 155 -9.50 -8.35 -20.18
C ALA A 155 -7.98 -8.22 -20.07
N ARG A 156 -7.53 -7.21 -19.35
CA ARG A 156 -6.11 -7.02 -19.00
C ARG A 156 -5.89 -7.39 -17.54
N PRO A 157 -5.02 -8.37 -17.23
CA PRO A 157 -4.65 -8.70 -15.87
C PRO A 157 -3.96 -7.51 -15.17
N GLY A 158 -4.07 -7.47 -13.84
CA GLY A 158 -3.45 -6.42 -13.03
C GLY A 158 -4.08 -6.32 -11.66
N LEU A 159 -3.96 -5.16 -11.05
CA LEU A 159 -4.45 -4.90 -9.71
C LEU A 159 -5.69 -3.97 -9.69
N ASN A 160 -6.42 -4.02 -8.58
CA ASN A 160 -7.50 -3.10 -8.25
C ASN A 160 -6.89 -1.76 -7.82
N LEU A 161 -6.75 -0.83 -8.78
CA LEU A 161 -6.13 0.47 -8.53
C LEU A 161 -7.18 1.51 -8.11
N LEU A 162 -6.86 2.26 -7.05
CA LEU A 162 -7.49 3.52 -6.70
C LEU A 162 -6.71 4.64 -7.38
N ARG A 163 -7.27 5.25 -8.40
CA ARG A 163 -6.72 6.47 -9.00
C ARG A 163 -7.06 7.67 -8.14
N TYR A 164 -6.28 8.71 -8.24
CA TYR A 164 -6.53 9.98 -7.57
C TYR A 164 -6.15 11.14 -8.49
N ASN A 165 -6.76 12.29 -8.23
CA ASN A 165 -6.48 13.53 -8.91
C ASN A 165 -5.75 14.47 -7.95
N VAL A 166 -4.83 15.26 -8.48
CA VAL A 166 -4.09 16.28 -7.74
C VAL A 166 -4.41 17.63 -8.38
N GLU A 167 -4.79 18.59 -7.58
CA GLU A 167 -4.93 19.98 -7.97
C GLU A 167 -3.94 20.83 -7.18
N TYR A 168 -3.10 21.56 -7.90
CA TYR A 168 -2.24 22.58 -7.33
C TYR A 168 -2.93 23.93 -7.52
N ILE A 169 -3.11 24.67 -6.43
CA ILE A 169 -3.80 25.97 -6.45
C ILE A 169 -2.76 27.06 -6.46
N VAL A 170 -2.87 27.96 -7.43
CA VAL A 170 -1.97 29.10 -7.63
C VAL A 170 -2.75 30.40 -7.67
N THR A 171 -2.11 31.51 -7.29
CA THR A 171 -2.72 32.85 -7.38
C THR A 171 -2.80 33.33 -8.83
N GLU A 172 -3.60 34.37 -9.09
CA GLU A 172 -3.72 34.97 -10.41
C GLU A 172 -2.39 35.49 -10.96
N GLU A 173 -1.58 36.10 -10.12
CA GLU A 173 -0.23 36.55 -10.51
C GLU A 173 0.63 35.39 -10.98
N GLN A 174 0.67 34.30 -10.23
CA GLN A 174 1.43 33.09 -10.57
C GLN A 174 0.86 32.43 -11.85
N MET A 175 -0.45 32.35 -11.98
CA MET A 175 -1.13 31.77 -13.15
C MET A 175 -0.72 32.53 -14.43
N ASN A 176 -0.70 33.86 -14.38
CA ASN A 176 -0.31 34.69 -15.51
C ASN A 176 1.16 34.48 -15.91
N VAL A 177 2.05 34.40 -14.93
CA VAL A 177 3.49 34.10 -15.18
C VAL A 177 3.66 32.73 -15.82
N LEU A 178 2.96 31.71 -15.31
CA LEU A 178 3.07 30.33 -15.82
C LEU A 178 2.49 30.20 -17.24
N ARG A 179 1.39 30.89 -17.54
CA ARG A 179 0.84 30.96 -18.92
C ARG A 179 1.81 31.60 -19.89
N ASP A 180 2.46 32.69 -19.48
CA ASP A 180 3.49 33.34 -20.28
C ASP A 180 4.67 32.41 -20.59
N VAL A 181 5.11 31.63 -19.60
CA VAL A 181 6.16 30.59 -19.79
C VAL A 181 5.70 29.53 -20.78
N VAL A 182 4.53 28.94 -20.61
CA VAL A 182 3.98 27.90 -21.48
C VAL A 182 3.92 28.39 -22.93
N THR A 183 3.36 29.57 -23.15
CA THR A 183 3.21 30.16 -24.48
C THR A 183 4.55 30.50 -25.14
N LYS A 184 5.52 31.01 -24.36
CA LYS A 184 6.83 31.44 -24.93
C LYS A 184 7.80 30.28 -25.16
N THR A 185 7.54 29.12 -24.57
CA THR A 185 8.38 27.92 -24.70
C THR A 185 7.75 26.83 -25.54
N ASP A 186 6.57 27.10 -26.13
CA ASP A 186 5.78 26.12 -26.89
C ASP A 186 5.50 24.81 -26.12
N MET A 187 5.43 24.89 -24.78
CA MET A 187 5.23 23.75 -23.93
C MET A 187 3.86 23.08 -24.15
N ASP A 188 2.87 23.82 -24.64
CA ASP A 188 1.51 23.35 -24.95
C ASP A 188 1.31 22.98 -26.43
N ALA A 189 2.39 22.93 -27.23
CA ALA A 189 2.26 22.74 -28.69
C ALA A 189 1.55 21.43 -29.05
N ASP A 190 1.87 20.32 -28.39
CA ASP A 190 1.25 19.02 -28.64
C ASP A 190 -0.24 19.02 -28.23
N ASP A 191 -0.57 19.63 -27.10
CA ASP A 191 -1.94 19.77 -26.62
C ASP A 191 -2.75 20.70 -27.54
N ALA A 192 -2.17 21.83 -27.97
CA ALA A 192 -2.79 22.75 -28.93
C ALA A 192 -3.10 22.07 -30.29
N LEU A 193 -2.16 21.24 -30.77
CA LEU A 193 -2.37 20.44 -31.96
C LEU A 193 -3.47 19.38 -31.73
N GLY A 194 -3.44 18.69 -30.61
CA GLY A 194 -4.44 17.69 -30.22
C GLY A 194 -5.86 18.30 -30.12
N ILE A 195 -5.97 19.50 -29.55
CA ILE A 195 -7.24 20.27 -29.50
C ILE A 195 -7.71 20.63 -30.88
N ALA A 196 -6.82 21.19 -31.74
CA ALA A 196 -7.16 21.57 -33.11
C ALA A 196 -7.61 20.37 -33.95
N GLN A 197 -7.09 19.18 -33.69
CA GLN A 197 -7.46 17.93 -34.36
C GLN A 197 -8.67 17.21 -33.70
N GLY A 198 -9.17 17.69 -32.57
CA GLY A 198 -10.28 17.10 -31.86
C GLY A 198 -9.94 15.85 -31.03
N PHE A 199 -8.67 15.55 -30.78
CA PHE A 199 -8.22 14.45 -29.96
C PHE A 199 -8.12 14.80 -28.46
N VAL A 200 -7.88 16.07 -28.15
CA VAL A 200 -7.76 16.61 -26.80
C VAL A 200 -8.87 17.63 -26.57
N GLN A 201 -9.47 17.57 -25.37
CA GLN A 201 -10.45 18.57 -24.95
C GLN A 201 -9.72 19.73 -24.24
N SER A 202 -10.07 20.97 -24.59
CA SER A 202 -9.52 22.15 -23.93
C SER A 202 -9.84 22.18 -22.45
N SER A 203 -8.87 22.60 -21.65
CA SER A 203 -9.08 22.83 -20.22
C SER A 203 -9.98 24.06 -19.99
N PRO A 204 -10.74 24.09 -18.86
CA PRO A 204 -11.43 25.33 -18.42
C PRO A 204 -10.46 26.50 -18.22
N ASP A 205 -10.94 27.73 -18.31
CA ASP A 205 -10.12 28.95 -18.23
C ASP A 205 -9.40 29.11 -16.86
N ASP A 206 -9.94 28.52 -15.81
CA ASP A 206 -9.36 28.53 -14.46
C ASP A 206 -8.32 27.42 -14.23
N ILE A 207 -8.07 26.58 -15.24
CA ILE A 207 -7.07 25.49 -15.20
C ILE A 207 -6.01 25.70 -16.27
N LEU A 208 -4.75 25.62 -15.86
CA LEU A 208 -3.59 25.52 -16.74
C LEU A 208 -3.02 24.10 -16.64
N ASP A 209 -2.83 23.44 -17.79
CA ASP A 209 -1.97 22.26 -17.86
C ASP A 209 -0.52 22.73 -18.05
N PHE A 210 0.33 22.40 -17.12
CA PHE A 210 1.75 22.73 -17.13
C PHE A 210 2.54 21.42 -17.20
N ASP A 211 2.79 20.93 -18.39
CA ASP A 211 3.47 19.66 -18.67
C ASP A 211 2.85 18.48 -17.92
N GLY A 212 1.53 18.31 -18.08
CA GLY A 212 0.76 17.25 -17.42
C GLY A 212 0.41 17.52 -15.95
N VAL A 213 0.86 18.66 -15.38
CA VAL A 213 0.52 19.11 -14.03
C VAL A 213 -0.61 20.13 -14.09
N LYS A 214 -1.76 19.81 -13.52
CA LYS A 214 -2.92 20.72 -13.49
C LYS A 214 -2.80 21.75 -12.37
N LEU A 215 -2.78 23.02 -12.76
CA LEU A 215 -2.76 24.17 -11.87
C LEU A 215 -4.12 24.86 -11.94
N ARG A 216 -4.75 25.07 -10.80
CA ARG A 216 -6.06 25.76 -10.70
C ARG A 216 -5.88 27.15 -10.12
N LEU A 217 -6.57 28.11 -10.70
CA LEU A 217 -6.64 29.47 -10.16
C LEU A 217 -7.39 29.47 -8.82
N GLY A 218 -6.83 30.14 -7.83
CA GLY A 218 -7.45 30.34 -6.51
C GLY A 218 -6.91 31.56 -5.77
N ASN A 219 -7.48 31.83 -4.59
CA ASN A 219 -7.12 33.01 -3.80
C ASN A 219 -5.86 32.82 -2.95
N SER A 220 -5.36 31.60 -2.81
CA SER A 220 -4.15 31.25 -2.06
C SER A 220 -3.52 30.00 -2.62
N ASN A 221 -2.22 29.84 -2.39
CA ASN A 221 -1.51 28.61 -2.76
C ASN A 221 -1.99 27.40 -1.97
N GLY A 222 -2.10 26.27 -2.66
CA GLY A 222 -2.52 25.03 -2.03
C GLY A 222 -2.27 23.79 -2.88
N ARG A 223 -2.50 22.64 -2.28
CA ARG A 223 -2.55 21.34 -2.95
C ARG A 223 -3.72 20.56 -2.37
N MET A 224 -4.59 20.06 -3.23
CA MET A 224 -5.70 19.18 -2.86
C MET A 224 -5.62 17.89 -3.66
N THR A 225 -6.09 16.81 -3.06
CA THR A 225 -6.17 15.52 -3.74
C THR A 225 -7.53 14.88 -3.48
N TYR A 226 -8.04 14.19 -4.50
CA TYR A 226 -9.36 13.56 -4.47
C TYR A 226 -9.26 12.15 -5.06
N PRO A 227 -9.95 11.15 -4.50
CA PRO A 227 -10.01 9.83 -5.13
C PRO A 227 -10.76 9.92 -6.47
N ASP A 228 -10.40 9.09 -7.44
CA ASP A 228 -11.21 8.94 -8.67
C ASP A 228 -12.58 8.39 -8.30
N GLU A 229 -13.62 9.11 -8.65
CA GLU A 229 -14.99 8.79 -8.20
C GLU A 229 -15.49 7.44 -8.72
N ARG A 230 -15.09 7.02 -9.92
CA ARG A 230 -15.48 5.71 -10.47
C ARG A 230 -14.84 4.56 -9.70
N ASP A 231 -13.57 4.73 -9.30
CA ASP A 231 -12.86 3.72 -8.50
C ASP A 231 -13.42 3.68 -7.07
N MET A 232 -13.78 4.84 -6.51
CA MET A 232 -14.42 4.93 -5.20
C MET A 232 -15.81 4.28 -5.18
N LEU A 233 -16.68 4.64 -6.12
CA LEU A 233 -18.02 4.05 -6.26
C LEU A 233 -17.96 2.53 -6.52
N ARG A 234 -16.94 2.04 -7.23
CA ARG A 234 -16.70 0.60 -7.40
C ARG A 234 -16.42 -0.05 -6.04
N MET A 235 -15.52 0.53 -5.23
CA MET A 235 -15.21 0.01 -3.90
C MET A 235 -16.43 0.00 -2.99
N GLU A 236 -17.18 1.09 -2.92
CA GLU A 236 -18.40 1.18 -2.10
C GLU A 236 -19.44 0.11 -2.48
N ARG A 237 -19.64 -0.11 -3.79
CA ARG A 237 -20.56 -1.16 -4.29
C ARG A 237 -20.08 -2.55 -3.89
N HIS A 238 -18.77 -2.82 -3.99
CA HIS A 238 -18.22 -4.12 -3.61
C HIS A 238 -18.27 -4.35 -2.10
N ILE A 239 -18.08 -3.32 -1.26
CA ILE A 239 -18.27 -3.42 0.20
C ILE A 239 -19.72 -3.80 0.51
N LYS A 240 -20.71 -3.10 -0.07
CA LYS A 240 -22.13 -3.40 0.13
C LYS A 240 -22.50 -4.81 -0.35
N ALA A 241 -22.02 -5.21 -1.51
CA ALA A 241 -22.23 -6.54 -2.06
C ALA A 241 -21.57 -7.65 -1.21
N ALA A 242 -20.36 -7.39 -0.69
CA ALA A 242 -19.65 -8.32 0.19
C ALA A 242 -20.43 -8.57 1.49
N LEU A 243 -21.03 -7.53 2.07
CA LEU A 243 -21.84 -7.62 3.30
C LEU A 243 -23.18 -8.37 3.11
N MET A 244 -23.62 -8.58 1.88
CA MET A 244 -24.75 -9.49 1.62
C MET A 244 -24.37 -10.96 1.79
N ASN A 245 -23.08 -11.28 1.80
CA ASN A 245 -22.55 -12.65 1.87
C ASN A 245 -21.54 -12.85 3.02
N SER A 246 -21.37 -11.86 3.89
CA SER A 246 -20.45 -11.92 5.03
C SER A 246 -20.96 -11.08 6.20
N ASP A 247 -20.50 -11.40 7.40
CA ASP A 247 -20.84 -10.67 8.61
C ASP A 247 -19.99 -9.39 8.78
N TYR A 248 -18.80 -9.40 8.21
CA TYR A 248 -17.81 -8.31 8.32
C TYR A 248 -17.10 -8.09 6.98
N ALA A 249 -16.78 -6.84 6.67
CA ALA A 249 -15.94 -6.49 5.54
C ALA A 249 -14.76 -5.66 6.05
N ILE A 250 -13.54 -6.06 5.72
CA ILE A 250 -12.34 -5.26 5.95
C ILE A 250 -11.77 -4.80 4.61
N VAL A 251 -11.26 -3.58 4.59
CA VAL A 251 -10.66 -2.97 3.40
C VAL A 251 -9.18 -2.78 3.64
N SER A 252 -8.34 -3.21 2.70
CA SER A 252 -6.92 -2.91 2.68
C SER A 252 -6.61 -1.89 1.60
N ILE A 253 -5.78 -0.89 1.92
CA ILE A 253 -5.25 0.10 0.99
C ILE A 253 -3.74 0.20 1.11
N HIS A 254 -3.03 -0.03 0.00
CA HIS A 254 -1.59 0.18 -0.08
C HIS A 254 -1.31 1.52 -0.78
N SER A 255 -0.61 2.45 -0.11
CA SER A 255 -0.40 3.80 -0.63
C SER A 255 0.83 4.47 -0.05
N HIS A 256 1.62 5.12 -0.92
CA HIS A 256 2.79 5.92 -0.54
C HIS A 256 2.49 7.43 -0.45
N GLN A 257 1.32 7.88 -0.89
CA GLN A 257 0.98 9.29 -0.98
C GLN A 257 0.89 9.93 0.42
N MET A 258 1.35 11.18 0.50
CA MET A 258 1.45 11.93 1.75
C MET A 258 0.89 13.35 1.60
N LYS A 259 0.47 13.93 2.69
CA LYS A 259 -0.03 15.31 2.76
C LYS A 259 1.15 16.30 2.67
N GLY A 260 1.25 17.00 1.55
CA GLY A 260 2.32 17.95 1.32
C GLY A 260 3.71 17.29 1.36
N ARG A 261 4.51 17.65 2.36
CA ARG A 261 5.87 17.14 2.59
C ARG A 261 5.98 16.29 3.86
N ASN A 262 4.86 15.94 4.46
CA ASN A 262 4.82 15.19 5.72
C ASN A 262 4.53 13.71 5.45
N GLU A 263 5.55 12.86 5.45
CA GLU A 263 5.41 11.43 5.21
C GLU A 263 4.58 10.70 6.29
N ASN A 264 4.45 11.29 7.47
CA ASN A 264 3.68 10.72 8.58
C ASN A 264 2.16 10.95 8.45
N GLU A 265 1.72 11.81 7.52
CA GLU A 265 0.31 12.09 7.30
C GLU A 265 -0.17 11.48 5.98
N PRO A 266 -1.30 10.76 5.97
CA PRO A 266 -1.92 10.27 4.74
C PRO A 266 -2.39 11.47 3.90
N ASP A 267 -2.36 11.34 2.57
CA ASP A 267 -2.87 12.37 1.68
C ASP A 267 -4.40 12.54 1.85
N PHE A 268 -4.95 13.70 1.50
CA PHE A 268 -6.38 14.03 1.68
C PHE A 268 -7.31 12.98 1.08
N PHE A 269 -7.02 12.49 -0.14
CA PHE A 269 -7.85 11.47 -0.78
C PHE A 269 -7.86 10.14 -0.01
N LEU A 270 -6.81 9.82 0.77
CA LEU A 270 -6.75 8.61 1.58
C LEU A 270 -7.64 8.70 2.82
N GLU A 271 -7.71 9.87 3.45
CA GLU A 271 -8.64 10.13 4.55
C GLU A 271 -10.09 10.03 4.06
N GLU A 272 -10.41 10.67 2.93
CA GLU A 272 -11.72 10.57 2.29
C GLU A 272 -12.05 9.13 1.91
N TYR A 273 -11.12 8.42 1.28
CA TYR A 273 -11.29 7.01 0.92
C TYR A 273 -11.62 6.14 2.13
N ALA A 274 -10.86 6.28 3.21
CA ALA A 274 -11.05 5.49 4.42
C ALA A 274 -12.42 5.74 5.06
N HIS A 275 -12.81 7.01 5.18
CA HIS A 275 -14.12 7.39 5.71
C HIS A 275 -15.26 6.85 4.85
N ARG A 276 -15.19 6.98 3.52
CA ARG A 276 -16.20 6.47 2.59
C ARG A 276 -16.29 4.94 2.62
N CYS A 277 -15.17 4.23 2.80
CA CYS A 277 -15.21 2.77 3.00
C CYS A 277 -15.95 2.38 4.28
N ILE A 278 -15.70 3.07 5.38
CA ILE A 278 -16.43 2.85 6.64
C ILE A 278 -17.93 3.19 6.47
N ASP A 279 -18.25 4.28 5.79
CA ASP A 279 -19.63 4.70 5.53
C ASP A 279 -20.38 3.71 4.61
N ALA A 280 -19.67 3.04 3.71
CA ALA A 280 -20.21 1.96 2.89
C ALA A 280 -20.46 0.66 3.69
N GLY A 281 -19.93 0.56 4.93
CA GLY A 281 -20.16 -0.55 5.86
C GLY A 281 -18.90 -1.35 6.24
N ALA A 282 -17.71 -0.96 5.78
CA ALA A 282 -16.48 -1.65 6.18
C ALA A 282 -16.30 -1.64 7.70
N SER A 283 -15.85 -2.75 8.27
CA SER A 283 -15.63 -2.92 9.71
C SER A 283 -14.27 -2.38 10.17
N ALA A 284 -13.33 -2.26 9.25
CA ALA A 284 -12.02 -1.64 9.45
C ALA A 284 -11.39 -1.27 8.10
N VAL A 285 -10.47 -0.28 8.12
CA VAL A 285 -9.57 0.01 7.00
C VAL A 285 -8.13 -0.19 7.47
N ILE A 286 -7.35 -0.95 6.69
CA ILE A 286 -5.96 -1.30 7.00
C ILE A 286 -5.07 -0.72 5.90
N GLY A 287 -4.32 0.32 6.24
CA GLY A 287 -3.36 0.96 5.35
C GLY A 287 -1.95 0.39 5.48
N SER A 288 -1.21 0.43 4.38
CA SER A 288 0.20 0.06 4.26
C SER A 288 0.89 0.85 3.14
N GLY A 289 2.18 0.61 2.89
CA GLY A 289 2.95 1.15 1.76
C GLY A 289 4.04 2.14 2.14
N THR A 290 3.82 3.04 3.07
CA THR A 290 4.83 4.05 3.43
C THR A 290 6.01 3.49 4.21
N HIS A 291 5.94 2.24 4.60
CA HIS A 291 6.92 1.58 5.46
C HIS A 291 7.08 2.24 6.85
N LEU A 292 6.22 3.21 7.17
CA LEU A 292 6.17 3.96 8.42
C LEU A 292 4.82 3.74 9.11
N LEU A 293 4.82 3.87 10.44
CA LEU A 293 3.57 4.00 11.18
C LEU A 293 2.93 5.36 10.88
N ARG A 294 1.65 5.35 10.49
CA ARG A 294 0.79 6.52 10.42
C ARG A 294 -0.30 6.44 11.49
N GLY A 295 -1.06 7.51 11.62
CA GLY A 295 -2.10 7.62 12.63
C GLY A 295 -3.13 6.50 12.62
N ILE A 296 -3.73 6.28 13.78
CA ILE A 296 -4.89 5.42 13.98
C ILE A 296 -6.07 6.32 14.31
N GLU A 297 -7.18 6.11 13.61
CA GLU A 297 -8.44 6.81 13.84
C GLU A 297 -9.54 5.84 14.26
N ILE A 298 -10.40 6.26 15.18
CA ILE A 298 -11.65 5.55 15.49
C ILE A 298 -12.81 6.34 14.87
N TYR A 299 -13.16 6.00 13.64
CA TYR A 299 -14.23 6.66 12.90
C TYR A 299 -15.52 5.85 12.99
N LYS A 300 -16.61 6.45 13.49
CA LYS A 300 -17.92 5.80 13.68
C LYS A 300 -17.80 4.42 14.38
N ASN A 301 -16.98 4.37 15.45
CA ASN A 301 -16.71 3.17 16.23
C ASN A 301 -16.04 2.02 15.42
N ARG A 302 -15.21 2.35 14.44
CA ARG A 302 -14.47 1.41 13.59
C ARG A 302 -13.04 1.89 13.44
N PRO A 303 -12.04 1.00 13.50
CA PRO A 303 -10.65 1.41 13.39
C PRO A 303 -10.24 1.66 11.94
N ILE A 304 -9.52 2.74 11.73
CA ILE A 304 -8.77 3.05 10.52
C ILE A 304 -7.29 3.11 10.89
N PHE A 305 -6.49 2.28 10.28
CA PHE A 305 -5.03 2.28 10.39
C PHE A 305 -4.49 2.88 9.11
N TYR A 306 -3.99 4.14 9.14
CA TYR A 306 -3.53 4.80 7.91
C TYR A 306 -2.23 4.25 7.35
N SER A 307 -1.39 3.63 8.17
CA SER A 307 -0.33 2.70 7.78
C SER A 307 0.17 1.93 9.00
N LEU A 308 0.33 0.64 8.85
CA LEU A 308 0.95 -0.22 9.87
C LEU A 308 2.47 -0.36 9.68
N GLY A 309 3.07 0.32 8.68
CA GLY A 309 4.50 0.19 8.40
C GLY A 309 4.89 -1.22 7.96
N ASN A 310 6.15 -1.57 8.19
CA ASN A 310 6.67 -2.90 7.84
C ASN A 310 6.40 -3.94 8.93
N PHE A 311 6.03 -5.14 8.50
CA PHE A 311 6.00 -6.33 9.36
C PHE A 311 7.20 -7.25 9.13
N ILE A 312 7.56 -7.46 7.87
CA ILE A 312 8.80 -8.09 7.43
C ILE A 312 9.44 -7.16 6.42
N PHE A 313 10.73 -6.87 6.57
CA PHE A 313 11.47 -6.01 5.65
C PHE A 313 12.87 -6.55 5.40
N GLN A 314 12.94 -7.63 4.63
CA GLN A 314 14.22 -8.25 4.25
C GLN A 314 14.85 -7.45 3.11
N SER A 315 15.61 -6.41 3.45
CA SER A 315 16.06 -5.32 2.56
C SER A 315 17.00 -5.70 1.41
N ARG A 316 17.32 -6.99 1.20
CA ARG A 316 18.14 -7.46 0.06
C ARG A 316 17.31 -7.95 -1.13
N PHE A 317 16.10 -7.46 -1.28
CA PHE A 317 15.15 -7.85 -2.32
C PHE A 317 15.58 -7.46 -3.75
N ALA A 318 16.40 -6.41 -3.91
CA ALA A 318 16.85 -5.93 -5.21
C ALA A 318 18.11 -6.69 -5.69
N SER A 319 18.01 -8.02 -5.81
CA SER A 319 19.12 -8.85 -6.30
C SER A 319 19.17 -8.97 -7.82
N ARG A 320 18.09 -8.62 -8.53
CA ARG A 320 17.98 -8.63 -9.98
C ARG A 320 17.39 -7.30 -10.45
N ILE A 321 18.08 -6.64 -11.36
CA ILE A 321 17.67 -5.34 -11.91
C ILE A 321 17.81 -5.41 -13.43
N PRO A 322 16.80 -4.97 -14.20
CA PRO A 322 16.88 -4.88 -15.64
C PRO A 322 17.98 -3.93 -16.11
N ALA A 323 18.58 -4.21 -17.26
CA ALA A 323 19.64 -3.41 -17.84
C ALA A 323 19.21 -1.94 -18.07
N ASP A 324 18.00 -1.73 -18.62
CA ASP A 324 17.42 -0.41 -18.88
C ASP A 324 17.27 0.44 -17.60
N THR A 325 17.00 -0.20 -16.45
CA THR A 325 16.99 0.48 -15.15
C THR A 325 18.40 0.93 -14.72
N ILE A 326 19.42 0.15 -15.02
CA ILE A 326 20.81 0.53 -14.77
C ILE A 326 21.22 1.70 -15.67
N GLU A 327 20.88 1.61 -16.97
CA GLU A 327 21.12 2.65 -17.96
C GLU A 327 20.42 3.97 -17.62
N SER A 328 19.16 3.94 -17.18
CA SER A 328 18.41 5.13 -16.78
C SER A 328 19.04 5.88 -15.60
N ARG A 329 19.91 5.21 -14.84
CA ARG A 329 20.70 5.80 -13.76
C ARG A 329 22.08 6.31 -14.21
N GLY A 330 22.38 6.20 -15.50
CA GLY A 330 23.64 6.66 -16.09
C GLY A 330 24.80 5.67 -15.93
N TYR A 331 24.51 4.37 -15.67
CA TYR A 331 25.51 3.33 -15.53
C TYR A 331 25.47 2.34 -16.69
N ASN A 332 26.61 1.69 -16.96
CA ASN A 332 26.71 0.62 -17.95
C ASN A 332 26.34 -0.73 -17.30
N PRO A 333 25.29 -1.44 -17.77
CA PRO A 333 24.87 -2.72 -17.21
C PRO A 333 25.90 -3.86 -17.39
N GLU A 334 26.89 -3.71 -18.26
CA GLU A 334 27.99 -4.66 -18.37
C GLU A 334 28.95 -4.60 -17.15
N HIS A 335 28.98 -3.47 -16.44
CA HIS A 335 29.89 -3.23 -15.33
C HIS A 335 29.21 -3.12 -13.97
N TYR A 336 27.90 -2.90 -13.97
CA TYR A 336 27.11 -2.66 -12.76
C TYR A 336 25.92 -3.58 -12.69
N GLY A 337 25.63 -4.11 -11.51
CA GLY A 337 24.47 -4.89 -11.18
C GLY A 337 23.50 -4.15 -10.25
N ALA A 338 22.97 -4.86 -9.28
CA ALA A 338 22.00 -4.33 -8.32
C ALA A 338 22.54 -3.14 -7.50
N GLU A 339 23.84 -3.03 -7.32
CA GLU A 339 24.52 -1.92 -6.63
C GLU A 339 24.26 -0.57 -7.31
N ALA A 340 24.00 -0.52 -8.62
CA ALA A 340 23.65 0.70 -9.34
C ALA A 340 22.45 1.44 -8.70
N MET A 341 21.55 0.72 -8.02
CA MET A 341 20.42 1.30 -7.29
C MET A 341 20.86 2.20 -6.13
N PHE A 342 22.06 1.98 -5.58
CA PHE A 342 22.50 2.57 -4.34
C PHE A 342 23.72 3.47 -4.47
N ILE A 343 24.39 3.52 -5.65
CA ILE A 343 25.64 4.26 -5.85
C ILE A 343 25.45 5.76 -5.61
N HIS A 344 24.34 6.35 -6.09
CA HIS A 344 24.05 7.77 -5.87
C HIS A 344 23.46 8.08 -4.50
N SER A 345 22.97 7.09 -3.78
CA SER A 345 22.65 7.34 -2.39
C SER A 345 23.96 7.48 -1.65
N LYS A 346 24.30 8.70 -1.20
CA LYS A 346 25.38 8.94 -0.23
C LYS A 346 25.23 8.09 1.04
N ILE A 347 24.22 7.23 1.06
CA ILE A 347 23.80 6.33 2.12
C ILE A 347 23.94 4.92 1.55
N PRO A 348 25.01 4.16 1.87
CA PRO A 348 25.08 2.73 1.54
C PRO A 348 23.81 2.03 2.03
N GLN A 349 23.17 1.22 1.17
CA GLN A 349 21.91 0.51 1.41
C GLN A 349 20.61 1.35 1.30
N GLY A 350 20.67 2.60 0.76
CA GLY A 350 19.51 3.47 0.64
C GLY A 350 19.09 4.14 1.96
N ALA A 351 18.29 5.20 1.88
CA ALA A 351 17.82 5.93 3.06
C ALA A 351 17.05 5.03 4.04
N MET A 352 16.24 4.11 3.53
CA MET A 352 15.42 3.18 4.32
C MET A 352 16.30 2.18 5.09
N GLY A 353 17.39 1.67 4.53
CA GLY A 353 18.28 0.71 5.19
C GLY A 353 19.06 1.26 6.39
N LYS A 354 19.07 2.59 6.60
CA LYS A 354 19.80 3.25 7.70
C LYS A 354 18.94 3.97 8.71
N ASN A 355 17.66 4.17 8.43
CA ASN A 355 16.76 4.82 9.37
C ASN A 355 15.93 3.79 10.12
N SER A 356 16.15 3.70 11.43
CA SER A 356 15.47 2.74 12.30
C SER A 356 13.94 2.91 12.35
N ILE A 357 13.41 4.03 11.90
CA ILE A 357 11.96 4.29 11.86
C ILE A 357 11.22 3.28 10.97
N TYR A 358 11.87 2.80 9.89
CA TYR A 358 11.29 1.78 8.99
C TYR A 358 11.36 0.35 9.54
N TYR A 359 11.99 0.16 10.71
CA TYR A 359 12.20 -1.13 11.36
C TYR A 359 11.42 -1.27 12.67
N ARG A 360 10.37 -0.47 12.84
CA ARG A 360 9.46 -0.54 13.98
C ARG A 360 8.02 -0.38 13.53
N SER A 361 7.13 -1.11 14.18
CA SER A 361 5.72 -1.17 13.83
C SER A 361 4.87 -1.64 15.00
N VAL A 362 3.58 -1.86 14.76
CA VAL A 362 2.65 -2.47 15.69
C VAL A 362 1.85 -3.58 15.02
N ILE A 363 1.41 -4.53 15.83
CA ILE A 363 0.38 -5.49 15.44
C ILE A 363 -0.88 -5.13 16.22
N PRO A 364 -1.88 -4.44 15.61
CA PRO A 364 -3.16 -4.25 16.24
C PRO A 364 -3.90 -5.57 16.38
N TYR A 365 -4.53 -5.76 17.54
CA TYR A 365 -5.52 -6.78 17.81
C TYR A 365 -6.80 -6.07 18.24
N TRP A 366 -7.93 -6.42 17.62
CA TRP A 366 -9.22 -5.84 17.99
C TRP A 366 -10.36 -6.86 17.96
N GLU A 367 -11.41 -6.54 18.71
CA GLU A 367 -12.60 -7.38 18.85
C GLU A 367 -13.84 -6.58 18.44
N ILE A 368 -14.70 -7.22 17.66
CA ILE A 368 -16.00 -6.66 17.24
C ILE A 368 -17.11 -7.60 17.72
N LYS A 369 -18.14 -7.01 18.33
CA LYS A 369 -19.37 -7.71 18.71
C LYS A 369 -20.59 -6.86 18.33
N ASN A 370 -21.54 -7.46 17.61
CA ASN A 370 -22.74 -6.76 17.16
C ASN A 370 -22.44 -5.45 16.41
N GLY A 371 -21.43 -5.45 15.55
CA GLY A 371 -20.99 -4.28 14.77
C GLY A 371 -20.28 -3.18 15.57
N LYS A 372 -20.00 -3.39 16.86
CA LYS A 372 -19.28 -2.43 17.72
C LYS A 372 -17.87 -2.91 18.05
N LEU A 373 -16.92 -2.00 17.97
CA LEU A 373 -15.57 -2.19 18.45
C LEU A 373 -15.61 -2.25 19.97
N LEU A 374 -15.08 -3.33 20.56
CA LEU A 374 -15.07 -3.54 22.02
C LEU A 374 -13.69 -3.36 22.62
N LYS A 375 -12.66 -3.67 21.84
CA LYS A 375 -11.28 -3.66 22.28
C LYS A 375 -10.38 -3.37 21.11
N LEU A 376 -9.34 -2.57 21.33
CA LEU A 376 -8.24 -2.37 20.40
C LEU A 376 -6.95 -2.22 21.20
N ILE A 377 -6.01 -3.12 20.96
CA ILE A 377 -4.68 -3.10 21.56
C ILE A 377 -3.62 -3.22 20.48
N LEU A 378 -2.46 -2.66 20.71
CA LEU A 378 -1.33 -2.68 19.81
C LEU A 378 -0.17 -3.41 20.49
N LEU A 379 0.35 -4.44 19.85
CA LEU A 379 1.62 -5.05 20.24
C LEU A 379 2.75 -4.34 19.50
N PRO A 380 3.65 -3.64 20.19
CA PRO A 380 4.83 -3.06 19.57
C PRO A 380 5.77 -4.13 19.03
N ILE A 381 6.29 -3.91 17.85
CA ILE A 381 7.31 -4.76 17.23
C ILE A 381 8.48 -3.94 16.71
N LYS A 382 9.64 -4.56 16.66
CA LYS A 382 10.83 -4.10 15.94
C LYS A 382 11.26 -5.16 14.95
N LEU A 383 11.84 -4.73 13.84
CA LEU A 383 12.48 -5.61 12.89
C LEU A 383 13.99 -5.64 13.16
N GLY A 384 14.66 -6.75 12.86
CA GLY A 384 16.11 -6.82 12.94
C GLY A 384 16.73 -5.72 12.06
N PHE A 385 17.46 -4.79 12.67
CA PHE A 385 18.04 -3.63 12.00
C PHE A 385 19.56 -3.66 12.08
N SER A 386 20.22 -3.44 10.95
CA SER A 386 21.68 -3.34 10.75
C SER A 386 22.56 -4.45 11.39
N ASN A 387 23.78 -4.63 10.99
CA ASN A 387 24.92 -5.40 11.56
C ASN A 387 24.66 -6.76 12.26
N GLY A 388 23.41 -7.22 12.35
CA GLY A 388 23.06 -8.54 12.84
C GLY A 388 23.31 -9.62 11.78
N PRO A 389 23.20 -10.91 12.16
CA PRO A 389 23.22 -12.01 11.21
C PRO A 389 22.19 -11.77 10.08
N TYR A 390 22.55 -12.12 8.87
CA TYR A 390 21.74 -11.93 7.66
C TYR A 390 20.29 -12.43 7.81
N ASN A 391 20.12 -13.57 8.46
CA ASN A 391 18.85 -14.26 8.63
C ASN A 391 17.87 -13.59 9.62
N VAL A 392 18.31 -12.60 10.41
CA VAL A 392 17.43 -11.87 11.35
C VAL A 392 17.14 -10.46 10.89
N ASN A 393 17.80 -9.99 9.83
CA ASN A 393 17.57 -8.64 9.29
C ASN A 393 16.17 -8.53 8.69
N GLY A 394 15.43 -7.51 9.12
CA GLY A 394 14.06 -7.28 8.67
C GLY A 394 13.01 -8.26 9.22
N CYS A 395 13.38 -9.14 10.16
CA CYS A 395 12.44 -10.09 10.77
C CYS A 395 11.81 -9.53 12.04
N PRO A 396 10.50 -9.78 12.29
CA PRO A 396 9.77 -9.18 13.39
C PRO A 396 10.12 -9.81 14.75
N GLN A 397 10.18 -8.97 15.76
CA GLN A 397 10.34 -9.31 17.18
C GLN A 397 9.47 -8.39 18.02
N THR A 398 8.97 -8.87 19.15
CA THR A 398 8.27 -8.00 20.10
C THR A 398 9.19 -6.89 20.62
N ALA A 399 8.62 -5.74 20.95
CA ALA A 399 9.33 -4.57 21.46
C ALA A 399 8.59 -3.97 22.66
N GLU A 400 9.32 -3.16 23.43
CA GLU A 400 8.72 -2.39 24.52
C GLU A 400 7.88 -1.23 23.95
N PRO A 401 6.75 -0.88 24.59
CA PRO A 401 5.90 0.23 24.15
C PRO A 401 6.63 1.55 23.97
N SER A 402 7.63 1.84 24.79
CA SER A 402 8.45 3.08 24.73
C SER A 402 9.13 3.28 23.38
N LEU A 403 9.31 2.21 22.58
CA LEU A 403 9.94 2.32 21.26
C LEU A 403 9.10 3.13 20.26
N ILE A 404 7.77 3.07 20.37
CA ILE A 404 6.84 3.61 19.36
C ILE A 404 5.72 4.48 19.93
N TYR A 405 5.60 4.57 21.27
CA TYR A 405 4.46 5.24 21.93
C TYR A 405 4.31 6.70 21.49
N ASP A 406 5.39 7.48 21.58
CA ASP A 406 5.35 8.89 21.22
C ASP A 406 5.07 9.11 19.72
N GLU A 407 5.56 8.20 18.87
CA GLU A 407 5.34 8.23 17.43
C GLU A 407 3.84 8.02 17.10
N ILE A 408 3.22 6.96 17.64
CA ILE A 408 1.82 6.67 17.34
C ILE A 408 0.86 7.69 17.96
N VAL A 409 1.19 8.22 19.14
CA VAL A 409 0.43 9.32 19.77
C VAL A 409 0.50 10.57 18.91
N SER A 410 1.70 10.95 18.46
CA SER A 410 1.90 12.13 17.61
C SER A 410 1.17 11.98 16.26
N ALA A 411 1.32 10.84 15.59
CA ALA A 411 0.69 10.57 14.31
C ALA A 411 -0.85 10.51 14.37
N SER A 412 -1.41 10.16 15.53
CA SER A 412 -2.87 10.05 15.73
C SER A 412 -3.51 11.30 16.34
N LYS A 413 -2.73 12.34 16.61
CA LYS A 413 -3.21 13.55 17.32
C LYS A 413 -4.35 14.25 16.60
N SER A 414 -4.28 14.37 15.28
CA SER A 414 -5.29 15.01 14.43
C SER A 414 -6.65 14.27 14.47
N TYR A 415 -6.61 12.97 14.76
CA TYR A 415 -7.81 12.11 14.84
C TYR A 415 -8.39 12.03 16.27
N GLY A 416 -7.72 12.62 17.27
CA GLY A 416 -8.17 12.61 18.65
C GLY A 416 -8.08 11.27 19.36
N THR A 417 -7.43 10.26 18.76
CA THR A 417 -7.26 8.93 19.33
C THR A 417 -6.34 8.98 20.55
N LYS A 418 -6.74 8.31 21.64
CA LYS A 418 -6.01 8.27 22.91
C LYS A 418 -5.45 6.90 23.19
N PHE A 419 -4.26 6.86 23.75
CA PHE A 419 -3.51 5.65 24.03
C PHE A 419 -3.11 5.56 25.51
N GLU A 420 -3.00 4.33 26.01
CA GLU A 420 -2.49 4.03 27.36
C GLU A 420 -1.57 2.82 27.31
N VAL A 421 -0.41 2.91 27.94
CA VAL A 421 0.50 1.76 28.07
C VAL A 421 0.01 0.83 29.17
N LYS A 422 -0.14 -0.47 28.84
CA LYS A 422 -0.51 -1.52 29.79
C LYS A 422 0.44 -2.72 29.67
N GLY A 423 1.44 -2.76 30.53
CA GLY A 423 2.49 -3.75 30.43
C GLY A 423 3.27 -3.63 29.13
N ASN A 424 3.28 -4.67 28.32
CA ASN A 424 3.98 -4.74 27.03
C ASN A 424 3.12 -4.37 25.81
N ILE A 425 1.91 -3.85 26.02
CA ILE A 425 0.99 -3.43 24.96
C ILE A 425 0.57 -1.96 25.12
N ILE A 426 0.05 -1.39 24.05
CA ILE A 426 -0.60 -0.07 24.04
C ILE A 426 -2.09 -0.29 23.79
N GLU A 427 -2.92 0.14 24.73
CA GLU A 427 -4.39 0.11 24.59
C GLU A 427 -4.87 1.40 23.92
N VAL A 428 -5.76 1.28 22.95
CA VAL A 428 -6.48 2.40 22.35
C VAL A 428 -7.79 2.60 23.11
N LYS A 429 -8.05 3.81 23.55
CA LYS A 429 -9.31 4.16 24.22
C LYS A 429 -10.43 4.31 23.17
N ILE A 430 -11.50 3.56 23.37
CA ILE A 430 -12.67 3.49 22.48
C ILE A 430 -13.77 4.36 23.05
#